data_8b0efccb678d5a4cf76c8067331132db
#
_entry.id   8b0efccb678d5a4cf76c8067331132db
#
_cell.length_a   1.000
_cell.length_b   1.000
_cell.length_c   1.000
_cell.angle_alpha   90.00
_cell.angle_beta   90.00
_cell.angle_gamma   90.00
#
_symmetry.space_group_name_H-M   'P 1'
#
loop_
_entity.id
_entity.type
_entity.pdbx_description
1 polymer ?
#
loop_
_entity_poly.entity_id
_entity_poly.type
_entity_poly.pdbx_seq_one_letter_code
_entity_poly.pdbx_strand_id
1 'polypeptide(L)'
;MSKDEARKKEPTTEVTEIPMITEDSSNLGEIKINHSVIASIVRIATLEVRGVIDIAGCGFDISEFLSKDAEKGIRVEDTSDGGYEVEIRVVLSFGIELAKTAFEIQERVRDQIIKMTNKPAERIDVIIEHVRMEDEDDDANDSITV
;
A
#
# COMPACT_ATOMS: atom_id res chain seq x y z
N MET A 1 35.38 28.91 -17.29
CA MET A 1 35.04 28.65 -17.19
C MET A 1 34.38 28.03 -16.89
N SER A 2 34.27 27.99 -16.81
CA SER A 2 33.63 27.30 -16.59
C SER A 2 32.83 27.17 -16.03
N LYS A 3 32.58 27.29 -15.80
CA LYS A 3 31.90 27.00 -15.34
C LYS A 3 30.97 26.61 -15.42
N ASP A 4 30.96 26.54 -15.77
CA ASP A 4 30.16 25.96 -15.94
C ASP A 4 29.80 25.23 -15.61
N GLU A 5 29.99 25.10 -15.55
CA GLU A 5 29.69 24.22 -15.24
C GLU A 5 29.17 24.04 -14.35
N ALA A 6 29.24 24.34 -13.93
CA ALA A 6 28.82 23.97 -12.98
C ALA A 6 27.74 23.68 -12.72
N ARG A 7 27.33 23.63 -13.13
CA ARG A 7 26.50 23.15 -12.96
C ARG A 7 26.05 22.35 -12.97
N LYS A 8 26.09 21.97 -13.02
CA LYS A 8 25.64 21.04 -13.06
C LYS A 8 25.39 20.37 -12.44
N LYS A 9 25.35 20.27 -11.99
CA LYS A 9 25.03 19.54 -11.45
C LYS A 9 24.40 19.36 -10.83
N GLU A 10 24.21 19.52 -10.76
CA GLU A 10 23.57 19.20 -10.35
C GLU A 10 22.89 18.83 -10.17
N PRO A 11 22.85 18.91 -10.37
CA PRO A 11 22.08 18.44 -10.16
C PRO A 11 21.58 17.68 -10.13
N THR A 12 21.53 17.70 -10.47
CA THR A 12 21.01 16.97 -10.72
C THR A 12 20.56 15.99 -10.11
N THR A 13 20.52 15.70 -9.88
CA THR A 13 20.21 14.65 -9.13
C THR A 13 18.86 14.54 -8.59
N GLU A 14 18.44 15.35 -7.87
CA GLU A 14 17.20 15.22 -7.22
C GLU A 14 16.08 15.18 -8.13
N VAL A 15 16.32 15.66 -9.20
CA VAL A 15 15.31 15.75 -10.16
C VAL A 15 14.85 14.46 -10.69
N THR A 16 15.58 13.44 -10.39
CA THR A 16 15.35 12.22 -11.05
C THR A 16 14.07 11.54 -10.66
N GLU A 17 13.46 11.89 -9.56
CA GLU A 17 12.37 11.09 -9.09
C GLU A 17 11.18 11.14 -9.97
N ILE A 18 10.71 12.31 -10.31
CA ILE A 18 9.57 12.44 -11.21
C ILE A 18 9.89 13.57 -12.12
N PRO A 19 10.75 13.33 -13.09
CA PRO A 19 11.35 14.41 -13.83
C PRO A 19 10.36 15.31 -14.53
N MET A 20 9.40 14.73 -15.19
CA MET A 20 8.52 15.55 -15.95
C MET A 20 7.61 16.38 -15.10
N ILE A 21 7.09 15.77 -14.08
CA ILE A 21 6.16 16.46 -13.23
C ILE A 21 6.87 17.49 -12.40
N THR A 22 8.12 17.25 -12.13
CA THR A 22 8.85 18.14 -11.28
C THR A 22 8.95 19.53 -11.83
N GLU A 23 9.22 19.63 -13.08
CA GLU A 23 9.36 20.95 -13.66
C GLU A 23 8.09 21.73 -13.58
N ASP A 24 7.01 21.09 -13.94
CA ASP A 24 5.73 21.76 -13.91
C ASP A 24 5.30 22.06 -12.49
N SER A 25 5.57 21.14 -11.59
CA SER A 25 5.14 21.32 -10.23
C SER A 25 5.79 22.52 -9.58
N SER A 26 7.03 22.77 -9.91
CA SER A 26 7.73 23.86 -9.26
C SER A 26 7.05 25.18 -9.51
N ASN A 27 6.38 25.32 -10.65
CA ASN A 27 5.71 26.55 -10.97
C ASN A 27 4.27 26.60 -10.54
N LEU A 28 3.63 25.46 -10.39
CA LEU A 28 2.22 25.42 -10.11
C LEU A 28 1.89 25.14 -8.65
N GLY A 29 2.86 24.62 -7.91
CA GLY A 29 2.62 24.27 -6.51
C GLY A 29 3.15 22.90 -6.23
N GLU A 30 2.77 22.37 -5.10
CA GLU A 30 3.31 21.12 -4.60
C GLU A 30 2.25 20.03 -4.63
N ILE A 31 2.66 18.81 -4.99
CA ILE A 31 1.77 17.67 -4.97
C ILE A 31 2.20 16.75 -3.84
N LYS A 32 1.30 16.47 -2.94
CA LYS A 32 1.57 15.60 -1.80
C LYS A 32 0.59 14.46 -1.79
N ILE A 33 1.09 13.29 -1.44
CA ILE A 33 0.25 12.11 -1.32
C ILE A 33 0.15 11.76 0.15
N ASN A 34 -1.06 11.81 0.65
CA ASN A 34 -1.33 11.51 2.04
C ASN A 34 -1.13 10.01 2.29
N HIS A 35 -0.69 9.68 3.52
CA HIS A 35 -0.53 8.27 3.88
C HIS A 35 -1.83 7.48 3.75
N SER A 36 -2.95 8.15 3.95
CA SER A 36 -4.23 7.46 3.80
C SER A 36 -4.46 6.96 2.38
N VAL A 37 -3.90 7.66 1.40
CA VAL A 37 -3.98 7.19 0.02
C VAL A 37 -3.16 5.93 -0.15
N ILE A 38 -1.97 5.90 0.42
CA ILE A 38 -1.14 4.71 0.35
C ILE A 38 -1.85 3.55 1.03
N ALA A 39 -2.44 3.81 2.19
CA ALA A 39 -3.16 2.75 2.89
C ALA A 39 -4.33 2.22 2.05
N SER A 40 -4.99 3.08 1.33
CA SER A 40 -6.08 2.64 0.47
C SER A 40 -5.57 1.78 -0.67
N ILE A 41 -4.46 2.17 -1.27
CA ILE A 41 -3.85 1.37 -2.31
C ILE A 41 -3.50 -0.02 -1.78
N VAL A 42 -2.90 -0.05 -0.59
CA VAL A 42 -2.49 -1.30 0.02
C VAL A 42 -3.72 -2.16 0.30
N ARG A 43 -4.77 -1.56 0.82
CA ARG A 43 -5.98 -2.30 1.15
C ARG A 43 -6.58 -2.93 -0.09
N ILE A 44 -6.73 -2.16 -1.13
CA ILE A 44 -7.36 -2.68 -2.35
C ILE A 44 -6.50 -3.78 -2.97
N ALA A 45 -5.20 -3.54 -3.05
CA ALA A 45 -4.32 -4.54 -3.63
C ALA A 45 -4.33 -5.84 -2.83
N THR A 46 -4.35 -5.72 -1.51
CA THR A 46 -4.34 -6.90 -0.65
C THR A 46 -5.61 -7.70 -0.83
N LEU A 47 -6.74 -7.04 -0.88
CA LEU A 47 -8.01 -7.73 -0.97
C LEU A 47 -8.22 -8.39 -2.32
N GLU A 48 -7.44 -8.03 -3.32
CA GLU A 48 -7.52 -8.68 -4.62
C GLU A 48 -6.79 -10.01 -4.65
N VAL A 49 -5.97 -10.30 -3.66
CA VAL A 49 -5.23 -11.56 -3.65
C VAL A 49 -6.16 -12.69 -3.22
N ARG A 50 -6.15 -13.76 -4.00
CA ARG A 50 -7.00 -14.89 -3.68
C ARG A 50 -6.58 -15.51 -2.35
N GLY A 51 -7.54 -15.79 -1.51
CA GLY A 51 -7.28 -16.36 -0.19
C GLY A 51 -7.31 -15.34 0.92
N VAL A 52 -7.33 -14.06 0.59
CA VAL A 52 -7.46 -13.02 1.61
C VAL A 52 -8.93 -12.78 1.87
N ILE A 53 -9.34 -12.97 3.12
CA ILE A 53 -10.72 -12.73 3.49
C ILE A 53 -10.93 -11.28 3.85
N ASP A 54 -10.01 -10.72 4.62
CA ASP A 54 -10.20 -9.36 5.11
C ASP A 54 -8.90 -8.83 5.66
N ILE A 55 -8.90 -7.55 5.93
CA ILE A 55 -7.83 -6.91 6.66
C ILE A 55 -8.20 -7.00 8.14
N ALA A 56 -7.26 -7.50 8.94
CA ALA A 56 -7.53 -7.65 10.35
C ALA A 56 -7.64 -6.30 11.02
N GLY A 57 -8.39 -6.26 12.09
CA GLY A 57 -8.56 -5.01 12.80
C GLY A 57 -9.69 -4.17 12.30
N CYS A 58 -10.40 -4.64 11.31
CA CYS A 58 -11.58 -3.93 10.83
C CYS A 58 -12.79 -4.30 11.67
N GLY A 59 -12.62 -4.26 12.98
CA GLY A 59 -13.70 -4.61 13.85
C GLY A 59 -14.48 -3.40 14.28
N PHE A 60 -15.08 -3.54 15.42
CA PHE A 60 -15.95 -2.51 15.95
C PHE A 60 -15.30 -1.71 17.06
N ASP A 61 -14.00 -1.59 17.00
CA ASP A 61 -13.31 -0.84 18.02
C ASP A 61 -13.50 0.64 17.75
N ILE A 62 -14.24 1.26 18.63
CA ILE A 62 -14.56 2.67 18.44
C ILE A 62 -13.34 3.54 18.54
N SER A 63 -12.40 3.16 19.38
CA SER A 63 -11.20 3.97 19.54
C SER A 63 -10.39 4.00 18.25
N GLU A 64 -10.36 2.89 17.55
CA GLU A 64 -9.69 2.87 16.27
C GLU A 64 -10.43 3.67 15.22
N PHE A 65 -11.75 3.65 15.34
CA PHE A 65 -12.55 4.40 14.41
C PHE A 65 -12.27 5.90 14.52
N LEU A 66 -11.92 6.35 15.70
CA LEU A 66 -11.62 7.74 15.91
C LEU A 66 -10.21 8.11 15.49
N SER A 67 -9.38 7.14 15.24
CA SER A 67 -8.03 7.40 14.80
C SER A 67 -8.04 7.77 13.35
N LYS A 68 -7.66 8.99 13.06
CA LYS A 68 -7.75 9.45 11.70
C LYS A 68 -6.72 8.88 10.79
N ASP A 69 -5.58 8.59 11.34
CA ASP A 69 -4.47 8.26 10.49
C ASP A 69 -4.40 6.83 10.12
N ALA A 70 -5.17 6.00 10.75
CA ALA A 70 -4.99 4.58 10.56
C ALA A 70 -6.09 4.01 9.72
N GLU A 71 -5.73 3.47 8.60
CA GLU A 71 -6.55 2.44 8.00
C GLU A 71 -6.37 1.24 8.88
N LYS A 72 -7.44 0.76 9.42
CA LYS A 72 -7.34 -0.36 10.35
C LYS A 72 -6.59 -1.50 9.72
N GLY A 73 -5.63 -2.02 10.46
CA GLY A 73 -4.84 -3.14 10.00
C GLY A 73 -3.75 -2.80 9.04
N ILE A 74 -3.60 -1.55 8.66
CA ILE A 74 -2.57 -1.13 7.73
C ILE A 74 -1.85 0.06 8.31
N ARG A 75 -0.53 -0.03 8.34
CA ARG A 75 0.29 1.08 8.82
C ARG A 75 1.29 1.45 7.75
N VAL A 76 1.43 2.74 7.51
CA VAL A 76 2.30 3.26 6.48
C VAL A 76 3.23 4.27 7.09
N GLU A 77 4.51 4.16 6.78
CA GLU A 77 5.51 5.10 7.24
C GLU A 77 6.43 5.46 6.10
N ASP A 78 6.96 6.66 6.14
CA ASP A 78 7.96 7.08 5.19
C ASP A 78 9.33 6.58 5.61
N THR A 79 10.15 6.25 4.63
CA THR A 79 11.54 5.92 4.93
C THR A 79 12.41 7.13 4.67
N SER A 80 13.60 7.10 5.22
CA SER A 80 14.53 8.20 5.01
C SER A 80 14.98 8.27 3.56
N ASP A 81 14.82 7.20 2.82
CA ASP A 81 15.23 7.15 1.43
C ASP A 81 14.14 7.60 0.46
N GLY A 82 13.00 8.00 0.99
CA GLY A 82 11.95 8.50 0.12
C GLY A 82 10.94 7.48 -0.30
N GLY A 83 11.00 6.29 0.26
CA GLY A 83 10.01 5.27 -0.03
C GLY A 83 9.04 5.09 1.11
N TYR A 84 8.42 3.92 1.13
CA TYR A 84 7.41 3.60 2.15
C TYR A 84 7.74 2.29 2.84
N GLU A 85 7.38 2.21 4.09
CA GLU A 85 7.32 0.95 4.82
C GLU A 85 5.87 0.70 5.18
N VAL A 86 5.42 -0.53 4.94
CA VAL A 86 4.02 -0.87 5.11
C VAL A 86 3.91 -2.12 5.96
N GLU A 87 2.95 -2.11 6.86
CA GLU A 87 2.62 -3.29 7.64
C GLU A 87 1.15 -3.61 7.41
N ILE A 88 0.85 -4.86 7.08
CA ILE A 88 -0.50 -5.27 6.74
C ILE A 88 -0.88 -6.46 7.60
N ARG A 89 -2.00 -6.36 8.29
CA ARG A 89 -2.51 -7.45 9.11
C ARG A 89 -3.71 -8.04 8.40
N VAL A 90 -3.67 -9.34 8.16
CA VAL A 90 -4.66 -9.96 7.30
C VAL A 90 -5.30 -11.16 7.96
N VAL A 91 -6.48 -11.47 7.48
CA VAL A 91 -7.21 -12.68 7.78
C VAL A 91 -7.24 -13.50 6.51
N LEU A 92 -6.73 -14.72 6.60
CA LEU A 92 -6.64 -15.57 5.41
C LEU A 92 -7.58 -16.75 5.53
N SER A 93 -7.83 -17.37 4.41
CA SER A 93 -8.75 -18.48 4.31
C SER A 93 -8.09 -19.77 4.79
N PHE A 94 -8.85 -20.57 5.50
CA PHE A 94 -8.37 -21.87 5.93
C PHE A 94 -8.14 -22.76 4.72
N GLY A 95 -7.03 -23.47 4.72
CA GLY A 95 -6.78 -24.46 3.67
C GLY A 95 -5.84 -23.99 2.57
N ILE A 96 -5.42 -22.75 2.62
CA ILE A 96 -4.50 -22.23 1.61
C ILE A 96 -3.09 -22.26 2.14
N GLU A 97 -2.15 -22.05 1.24
CA GLU A 97 -0.75 -21.94 1.63
C GLU A 97 -0.48 -20.54 2.14
N LEU A 98 -0.31 -20.42 3.43
CA LEU A 98 -0.25 -19.09 4.05
C LEU A 98 0.95 -18.29 3.57
N ALA A 99 2.13 -18.92 3.55
CA ALA A 99 3.33 -18.18 3.17
C ALA A 99 3.27 -17.73 1.72
N LYS A 100 2.73 -18.58 0.87
CA LYS A 100 2.63 -18.23 -0.54
C LYS A 100 1.68 -17.07 -0.75
N THR A 101 0.54 -17.11 -0.06
CA THR A 101 -0.43 -16.04 -0.16
C THR A 101 0.15 -14.74 0.36
N ALA A 102 0.87 -14.80 1.46
CA ALA A 102 1.50 -13.60 2.00
C ALA A 102 2.52 -13.04 1.02
N PHE A 103 3.25 -13.90 0.36
CA PHE A 103 4.20 -13.42 -0.63
C PHE A 103 3.51 -12.75 -1.80
N GLU A 104 2.39 -13.29 -2.23
CA GLU A 104 1.63 -12.67 -3.30
C GLU A 104 1.11 -11.29 -2.87
N ILE A 105 0.74 -11.16 -1.62
CA ILE A 105 0.34 -9.86 -1.12
C ILE A 105 1.49 -8.88 -1.22
N GLN A 106 2.68 -9.29 -0.79
CA GLN A 106 3.83 -8.42 -0.86
C GLN A 106 4.11 -7.96 -2.28
N GLU A 107 4.05 -8.88 -3.21
CA GLU A 107 4.33 -8.53 -4.59
C GLU A 107 3.29 -7.58 -5.16
N ARG A 108 2.03 -7.87 -4.91
CA ARG A 108 0.96 -7.06 -5.47
C ARG A 108 0.98 -5.65 -4.88
N VAL A 109 1.20 -5.55 -3.59
CA VAL A 109 1.25 -4.26 -2.94
C VAL A 109 2.45 -3.45 -3.43
N ARG A 110 3.61 -4.10 -3.52
CA ARG A 110 4.79 -3.40 -4.01
C ARG A 110 4.58 -2.84 -5.39
N ASP A 111 4.02 -3.65 -6.28
CA ASP A 111 3.82 -3.21 -7.65
C ASP A 111 2.84 -2.06 -7.75
N GLN A 112 1.78 -2.11 -6.98
CA GLN A 112 0.79 -1.05 -7.03
C GLN A 112 1.33 0.26 -6.45
N ILE A 113 2.07 0.18 -5.37
CA ILE A 113 2.62 1.38 -4.78
C ILE A 113 3.55 2.10 -5.74
N ILE A 114 4.48 1.36 -6.33
CA ILE A 114 5.43 2.02 -7.22
C ILE A 114 4.74 2.52 -8.48
N LYS A 115 3.75 1.77 -8.95
CA LYS A 115 3.05 2.18 -10.16
C LYS A 115 2.28 3.48 -9.95
N MET A 116 1.66 3.64 -8.81
CA MET A 116 0.78 4.77 -8.58
C MET A 116 1.48 5.97 -7.97
N THR A 117 2.57 5.75 -7.23
CA THR A 117 3.21 6.87 -6.53
C THR A 117 4.60 7.17 -7.05
N ASN A 118 5.15 6.27 -7.84
CA ASN A 118 6.51 6.40 -8.33
C ASN A 118 7.55 6.38 -7.21
N LYS A 119 7.16 5.84 -6.07
CA LYS A 119 8.07 5.66 -4.95
C LYS A 119 8.03 4.19 -4.54
N PRO A 120 9.17 3.65 -4.13
CA PRO A 120 9.20 2.23 -3.81
C PRO A 120 8.62 1.94 -2.45
N ALA A 121 8.08 0.75 -2.31
CA ALA A 121 7.77 0.21 -1.01
C ALA A 121 8.99 -0.59 -0.58
N GLU A 122 9.73 -0.05 0.37
CA GLU A 122 11.00 -0.64 0.73
C GLU A 122 10.83 -1.82 1.67
N ARG A 123 9.72 -1.86 2.38
CA ARG A 123 9.46 -2.96 3.28
C ARG A 123 7.96 -3.17 3.37
N ILE A 124 7.55 -4.42 3.22
CA ILE A 124 6.14 -4.77 3.32
C ILE A 124 6.05 -5.96 4.23
N ASP A 125 5.59 -5.73 5.46
CA ASP A 125 5.40 -6.79 6.43
C ASP A 125 3.96 -7.26 6.35
N VAL A 126 3.77 -8.55 6.24
CA VAL A 126 2.44 -9.14 6.24
C VAL A 126 2.32 -9.99 7.48
N ILE A 127 1.35 -9.66 8.32
CA ILE A 127 1.11 -10.38 9.55
C ILE A 127 -0.21 -11.10 9.41
N ILE A 128 -0.18 -12.41 9.47
CA ILE A 128 -1.38 -13.21 9.36
C ILE A 128 -1.94 -13.37 10.76
N GLU A 129 -3.01 -12.67 11.05
CA GLU A 129 -3.54 -12.66 12.40
C GLU A 129 -4.57 -13.76 12.64
N HIS A 130 -5.34 -14.07 11.62
CA HIS A 130 -6.38 -15.06 11.77
C HIS A 130 -6.51 -15.88 10.52
N VAL A 131 -6.94 -17.10 10.70
CA VAL A 131 -7.31 -17.97 9.60
C VAL A 131 -8.73 -18.42 9.89
N ARG A 132 -9.61 -18.30 8.93
CA ARG A 132 -10.96 -18.77 9.14
C ARG A 132 -11.54 -19.32 7.85
N MET A 133 -12.62 -20.03 7.98
CA MET A 133 -13.28 -20.61 6.84
C MET A 133 -13.89 -19.51 6.02
N GLU A 134 -13.82 -19.68 4.73
CA GLU A 134 -14.50 -18.74 3.87
C GLU A 134 -15.98 -18.81 4.13
N ASP A 135 -16.60 -17.65 4.07
CA ASP A 135 -18.01 -17.54 4.34
C ASP A 135 -18.78 -18.09 3.18
N GLU A 136 -19.52 -19.14 3.39
CA GLU A 136 -20.29 -19.73 2.33
C GLU A 136 -21.69 -19.18 2.25
N ASP A 137 -22.00 -18.28 3.12
CA ASP A 137 -23.34 -17.71 3.15
C ASP A 137 -23.68 -17.01 1.85
N ASP A 138 -22.72 -16.40 1.25
CA ASP A 138 -22.97 -15.71 0.00
C ASP A 138 -23.41 -16.66 -1.09
N ASP A 139 -22.74 -17.79 -1.15
CA ASP A 139 -23.09 -18.78 -2.16
C ASP A 139 -24.46 -19.35 -1.91
N ALA A 140 -24.74 -19.63 -0.65
CA ALA A 140 -26.04 -20.16 -0.31
C ALA A 140 -27.13 -19.16 -0.63
N ASN A 141 -26.85 -17.92 -0.39
CA ASN A 141 -27.80 -16.88 -0.66
C ASN A 141 -28.09 -16.78 -2.15
N ASP A 142 -27.06 -16.88 -2.94
CA ASP A 142 -27.22 -16.87 -4.37
C ASP A 142 -28.05 -18.03 -4.84
N SER A 143 -27.83 -19.17 -4.23
CA SER A 143 -28.60 -20.35 -4.61
C SER A 143 -30.06 -20.16 -4.34
N ILE A 144 -30.37 -19.51 -3.26
CA ILE A 144 -31.75 -19.35 -2.87
C ILE A 144 -32.50 -18.46 -3.84
N THR A 145 -31.80 -17.47 -4.35
CA THR A 145 -32.46 -16.53 -5.23
C THR A 145 -32.79 -17.12 -6.57
N VAL A 146 -32.23 -18.24 -6.87
CA VAL A 146 -32.58 -18.94 -8.09
C VAL A 146 -33.92 -19.61 -7.98
#